data_d4b45628c30067273292f63b2e42474b
#
_entry.id   d4b45628c30067273292f63b2e42474b
#
_cell.length_a   1.000
_cell.length_b   1.000
_cell.length_c   1.000
_cell.angle_alpha   90.00
_cell.angle_beta   90.00
_cell.angle_gamma   90.00
#
_symmetry.space_group_name_H-M   'P 1'
#
loop_
_entity.id
_entity.type
_entity.pdbx_description
1 polymer ?
#
loop_
_entity_poly.entity_id
_entity_poly.type
_entity_poly.pdbx_seq_one_letter_code
_entity_poly.pdbx_strand_id
1 'polypeptide(L)'
;METDYLTIKEAGQHELEIKKSRFIADVGRVITEEEAQAFIAGVIAREPKATHHCWAYVLGEHDEIQRESDNGEPSGTAGVPILTVLKRNDLHNAITVVTRYFGGIKLGAGGLIRAYSNATSTGVEATGVVRLVRQRELTLTVSYPLYDRLAHYLTENAISVLDTAYTDAVAVTIAVDLDAVTPTQDAITNLLSNQFTVKEGPVAYHEVPVEIHASNR
;
A
#
# COMPACT_ATOMS: atom_id res chain seq x y z
N MET A 1 12.39 15.44 6.04
CA MET A 1 13.08 14.26 5.46
C MET A 1 11.98 13.36 4.95
N GLU A 2 12.04 12.97 3.70
CA GLU A 2 11.13 11.96 3.15
C GLU A 2 11.38 10.64 3.88
N THR A 3 10.33 10.09 4.48
CA THR A 3 10.41 8.91 5.35
C THR A 3 9.71 7.73 4.71
N ASP A 4 10.10 6.53 5.09
CA ASP A 4 9.37 5.32 4.72
C ASP A 4 7.97 5.36 5.34
N TYR A 5 6.96 4.87 4.61
CA TYR A 5 5.58 4.87 5.10
C TYR A 5 4.80 3.63 4.65
N LEU A 6 3.73 3.32 5.40
CA LEU A 6 2.80 2.25 5.06
C LEU A 6 1.70 2.77 4.13
N THR A 7 1.29 1.94 3.17
CA THR A 7 0.16 2.24 2.28
C THR A 7 -0.53 0.96 1.81
N ILE A 8 -1.62 1.11 1.09
CA ILE A 8 -2.37 -0.01 0.51
C ILE A 8 -1.54 -0.68 -0.60
N LYS A 9 -1.45 -2.01 -0.57
CA LYS A 9 -0.72 -2.78 -1.58
C LYS A 9 -1.40 -2.72 -2.94
N GLU A 10 -2.67 -3.12 -3.00
CA GLU A 10 -3.46 -3.16 -4.24
C GLU A 10 -4.84 -2.59 -3.99
N ALA A 11 -5.42 -1.93 -5.00
CA ALA A 11 -6.81 -1.50 -4.90
C ALA A 11 -7.74 -2.73 -4.91
N GLY A 12 -8.72 -2.75 -4.03
CA GLY A 12 -9.63 -3.88 -3.92
C GLY A 12 -10.91 -3.55 -3.19
N GLN A 13 -11.77 -4.57 -3.08
CA GLN A 13 -13.09 -4.45 -2.49
C GLN A 13 -13.36 -5.60 -1.52
N HIS A 14 -14.01 -5.31 -0.41
CA HIS A 14 -14.48 -6.32 0.54
C HIS A 14 -15.89 -5.99 1.02
N GLU A 15 -16.75 -7.01 1.14
CA GLU A 15 -18.14 -6.85 1.57
C GLU A 15 -18.40 -7.53 2.92
N LEU A 16 -19.12 -6.81 3.79
CA LEU A 16 -19.67 -7.32 5.05
C LEU A 16 -21.17 -7.16 5.10
N GLU A 17 -21.87 -8.15 5.65
CA GLU A 17 -23.28 -8.04 6.00
C GLU A 17 -23.43 -7.88 7.52
N ILE A 18 -24.12 -6.81 7.95
CA ILE A 18 -24.41 -6.53 9.36
C ILE A 18 -25.90 -6.19 9.50
N LYS A 19 -26.68 -7.02 10.19
CA LYS A 19 -28.13 -6.85 10.37
C LYS A 19 -28.86 -6.57 9.05
N LYS A 20 -28.59 -7.39 8.04
CA LYS A 20 -29.14 -7.28 6.67
C LYS A 20 -28.70 -6.04 5.89
N SER A 21 -27.95 -5.11 6.46
CA SER A 21 -27.29 -4.05 5.72
C SER A 21 -25.99 -4.58 5.12
N ARG A 22 -25.75 -4.27 3.83
CA ARG A 22 -24.48 -4.58 3.16
C ARG A 22 -23.56 -3.38 3.24
N PHE A 23 -22.32 -3.61 3.64
CA PHE A 23 -21.25 -2.63 3.69
C PHE A 23 -20.13 -3.09 2.75
N ILE A 24 -19.88 -2.35 1.69
CA ILE A 24 -18.89 -2.66 0.67
C ILE A 24 -17.77 -1.65 0.80
N ALA A 25 -16.59 -2.08 1.25
CA ALA A 25 -15.42 -1.23 1.38
C ALA A 25 -14.57 -1.35 0.12
N ASP A 26 -14.49 -0.27 -0.66
CA ASP A 26 -13.51 -0.07 -1.72
C ASP A 26 -12.31 0.64 -1.12
N VAL A 27 -11.13 0.03 -1.22
CA VAL A 27 -9.89 0.54 -0.63
C VAL A 27 -8.85 0.69 -1.71
N GLY A 28 -8.05 1.76 -1.66
CA GLY A 28 -7.03 2.00 -2.67
C GLY A 28 -5.94 2.97 -2.22
N ARG A 29 -4.93 3.10 -3.07
CA ARG A 29 -3.85 4.09 -2.94
C ARG A 29 -4.18 5.30 -3.79
N VAL A 30 -4.04 6.50 -3.22
CA VAL A 30 -4.21 7.79 -3.89
C VAL A 30 -3.17 8.76 -3.35
N ILE A 31 -2.60 9.59 -4.22
CA ILE A 31 -1.54 10.54 -3.83
C ILE A 31 -1.95 12.01 -4.00
N THR A 32 -3.08 12.27 -4.64
CA THR A 32 -3.64 13.62 -4.80
C THR A 32 -5.13 13.68 -4.47
N GLU A 33 -5.66 14.89 -4.20
CA GLU A 33 -7.10 15.08 -3.98
C GLU A 33 -7.91 14.77 -5.25
N GLU A 34 -7.35 15.02 -6.43
CA GLU A 34 -7.97 14.70 -7.72
C GLU A 34 -8.14 13.19 -7.89
N GLU A 35 -7.11 12.41 -7.57
CA GLU A 35 -7.20 10.94 -7.58
C GLU A 35 -8.21 10.43 -6.57
N ALA A 36 -8.25 11.00 -5.36
CA ALA A 36 -9.23 10.65 -4.34
C ALA A 36 -10.66 10.92 -4.81
N GLN A 37 -10.92 12.09 -5.42
CA GLN A 37 -12.24 12.43 -5.98
C GLN A 37 -12.61 11.50 -7.16
N ALA A 38 -11.66 11.17 -8.02
CA ALA A 38 -11.89 10.22 -9.11
C ALA A 38 -12.22 8.83 -8.59
N PHE A 39 -11.54 8.36 -7.53
CA PHE A 39 -11.82 7.08 -6.88
C PHE A 39 -13.24 7.06 -6.29
N ILE A 40 -13.63 8.10 -5.54
CA ILE A 40 -14.98 8.24 -4.97
C ILE A 40 -16.03 8.23 -6.08
N ALA A 41 -15.85 9.03 -7.13
CA ALA A 41 -16.78 9.09 -8.26
C ALA A 41 -16.92 7.74 -8.97
N GLY A 42 -15.82 7.00 -9.13
CA GLY A 42 -15.80 5.64 -9.68
C GLY A 42 -16.63 4.65 -8.86
N VAL A 43 -16.52 4.70 -7.52
CA VAL A 43 -17.34 3.85 -6.64
C VAL A 43 -18.81 4.22 -6.73
N ILE A 44 -19.16 5.50 -6.67
CA ILE A 44 -20.55 5.97 -6.81
C ILE A 44 -21.16 5.51 -8.14
N ALA A 45 -20.39 5.59 -9.23
CA ALA A 45 -20.86 5.16 -10.55
C ALA A 45 -21.12 3.65 -10.64
N ARG A 46 -20.36 2.83 -9.94
CA ARG A 46 -20.57 1.36 -9.88
C ARG A 46 -21.75 0.98 -9.00
N GLU A 47 -22.05 1.75 -7.96
CA GLU A 47 -23.04 1.44 -6.92
C GLU A 47 -24.15 2.50 -6.82
N PRO A 48 -24.82 2.89 -7.95
CA PRO A 48 -25.69 4.06 -8.01
C PRO A 48 -27.00 3.91 -7.23
N LYS A 49 -27.33 2.69 -6.76
CA LYS A 49 -28.55 2.40 -5.98
C LYS A 49 -28.32 2.32 -4.49
N ALA A 50 -27.08 2.52 -4.04
CA ALA A 50 -26.74 2.46 -2.64
C ALA A 50 -27.35 3.64 -1.85
N THR A 51 -27.55 3.43 -0.55
CA THR A 51 -28.12 4.44 0.33
C THR A 51 -27.11 5.54 0.67
N HIS A 52 -25.84 5.14 0.88
CA HIS A 52 -24.76 6.02 1.27
C HIS A 52 -23.42 5.54 0.67
N HIS A 53 -22.50 6.50 0.38
CA HIS A 53 -21.14 6.29 -0.02
C HIS A 53 -20.24 7.11 0.91
N CYS A 54 -20.01 6.60 2.11
CA CYS A 54 -19.18 7.27 3.12
C CYS A 54 -17.71 7.02 2.82
N TRP A 55 -16.86 8.03 3.01
CA TRP A 55 -15.46 7.89 2.64
C TRP A 55 -14.54 8.66 3.56
N ALA A 56 -13.27 8.26 3.58
CA ALA A 56 -12.17 9.06 4.09
C ALA A 56 -10.89 8.76 3.32
N TYR A 57 -9.99 9.75 3.29
CA TYR A 57 -8.64 9.58 2.76
C TYR A 57 -7.62 10.37 3.57
N VAL A 58 -6.38 9.90 3.50
CA VAL A 58 -5.18 10.53 4.03
C VAL A 58 -4.17 10.67 2.89
N LEU A 59 -3.58 11.85 2.71
CA LEU A 59 -2.59 12.13 1.67
C LEU A 59 -1.36 12.78 2.27
N GLY A 60 -0.22 12.50 1.64
CA GLY A 60 1.09 12.95 2.06
C GLY A 60 1.78 11.97 2.99
N GLU A 61 3.10 12.10 3.09
CA GLU A 61 3.95 11.22 3.92
C GLU A 61 3.75 11.48 5.43
N HIS A 62 3.14 12.62 5.78
CA HIS A 62 2.87 13.04 7.17
C HIS A 62 1.38 13.37 7.38
N ASP A 63 0.48 12.81 6.56
CA ASP A 63 -0.97 13.04 6.64
C ASP A 63 -1.37 14.52 6.54
N GLU A 64 -0.69 15.28 5.68
CA GLU A 64 -0.90 16.73 5.51
C GLU A 64 -2.34 17.05 5.11
N ILE A 65 -2.98 16.14 4.38
CA ILE A 65 -4.38 16.28 3.98
C ILE A 65 -5.17 15.09 4.49
N GLN A 66 -6.17 15.37 5.31
CA GLN A 66 -7.12 14.40 5.81
C GLN A 66 -8.52 14.90 5.52
N ARG A 67 -9.36 14.09 4.90
CA ARG A 67 -10.75 14.42 4.60
C ARG A 67 -11.64 13.22 4.88
N GLU A 68 -12.89 13.50 5.20
CA GLU A 68 -13.91 12.48 5.45
C GLU A 68 -15.31 12.99 5.08
N SER A 69 -16.24 12.07 4.89
CA SER A 69 -17.66 12.37 4.68
C SER A 69 -18.55 11.25 5.16
N ASP A 70 -19.56 11.64 5.93
CA ASP A 70 -20.64 10.73 6.32
C ASP A 70 -21.66 10.48 5.19
N ASN A 71 -21.66 11.27 4.12
CA ASN A 71 -22.52 11.12 2.94
C ASN A 71 -23.98 10.77 3.27
N GLY A 72 -24.59 11.55 4.19
CA GLY A 72 -25.99 11.40 4.61
C GLY A 72 -26.25 10.42 5.75
N GLU A 73 -25.25 9.70 6.26
CA GLU A 73 -25.36 9.06 7.57
C GLU A 73 -25.37 10.10 8.70
N PRO A 74 -25.79 9.74 9.93
CA PRO A 74 -25.73 10.67 11.07
C PRO A 74 -24.27 11.15 11.30
N SER A 75 -24.11 12.44 11.58
CA SER A 75 -22.81 13.09 11.75
C SER A 75 -21.86 12.31 12.66
N GLY A 76 -20.63 12.07 12.19
CA GLY A 76 -19.56 11.39 12.91
C GLY A 76 -19.72 9.86 13.04
N THR A 77 -20.69 9.26 12.33
CA THR A 77 -20.95 7.81 12.48
C THR A 77 -20.33 6.95 11.36
N ALA A 78 -19.79 7.57 10.31
CA ALA A 78 -19.23 6.86 9.16
C ALA A 78 -17.84 7.40 8.74
N GLY A 79 -17.75 8.64 8.29
CA GLY A 79 -16.50 9.24 7.79
C GLY A 79 -15.39 9.24 8.84
N VAL A 80 -15.66 9.74 10.04
CA VAL A 80 -14.71 9.75 11.16
C VAL A 80 -14.25 8.34 11.55
N PRO A 81 -15.12 7.32 11.70
CA PRO A 81 -14.72 5.93 11.90
C PRO A 81 -13.78 5.38 10.80
N ILE A 82 -14.07 5.66 9.51
CA ILE A 82 -13.20 5.26 8.39
C ILE A 82 -11.83 5.91 8.53
N LEU A 83 -11.76 7.23 8.69
CA LEU A 83 -10.52 7.98 8.87
C LEU A 83 -9.70 7.46 10.06
N THR A 84 -10.39 7.15 11.16
CA THR A 84 -9.75 6.63 12.37
C THR A 84 -9.05 5.29 12.11
N VAL A 85 -9.64 4.40 11.30
CA VAL A 85 -9.01 3.12 10.94
C VAL A 85 -7.77 3.34 10.09
N LEU A 86 -7.81 4.21 9.07
CA LEU A 86 -6.63 4.52 8.25
C LEU A 86 -5.49 5.03 9.12
N LYS A 87 -5.76 5.98 10.01
CA LYS A 87 -4.75 6.57 10.92
C LYS A 87 -4.20 5.58 11.94
N ARG A 88 -5.03 4.70 12.53
CA ARG A 88 -4.59 3.69 13.52
C ARG A 88 -3.69 2.63 12.90
N ASN A 89 -3.83 2.38 11.60
CA ASN A 89 -2.97 1.47 10.86
C ASN A 89 -1.76 2.19 10.25
N ASP A 90 -1.55 3.47 10.58
CA ASP A 90 -0.44 4.29 10.07
C ASP A 90 -0.36 4.28 8.53
N LEU A 91 -1.54 4.32 7.89
CA LEU A 91 -1.65 4.29 6.44
C LEU A 91 -1.61 5.69 5.86
N HIS A 92 -0.69 5.92 4.93
CA HIS A 92 -0.51 7.16 4.20
C HIS A 92 -0.89 6.97 2.73
N ASN A 93 -1.29 8.06 2.06
CA ASN A 93 -1.67 8.01 0.65
C ASN A 93 -2.73 6.95 0.37
N ALA A 94 -3.75 6.87 1.22
CA ALA A 94 -4.78 5.83 1.22
C ALA A 94 -6.18 6.41 1.26
N ILE A 95 -7.10 5.73 0.59
CA ILE A 95 -8.53 6.04 0.57
C ILE A 95 -9.35 4.80 0.88
N THR A 96 -10.47 4.99 1.58
CA THR A 96 -11.53 4.00 1.69
C THR A 96 -12.88 4.65 1.43
N VAL A 97 -13.68 4.03 0.57
CA VAL A 97 -15.09 4.36 0.34
C VAL A 97 -15.92 3.18 0.81
N VAL A 98 -16.80 3.39 1.77
CA VAL A 98 -17.71 2.35 2.26
C VAL A 98 -19.11 2.64 1.73
N THR A 99 -19.55 1.83 0.79
CA THR A 99 -20.88 1.86 0.22
C THR A 99 -21.85 1.06 1.10
N ARG A 100 -22.98 1.65 1.47
CA ARG A 100 -24.00 0.98 2.28
C ARG A 100 -25.32 0.82 1.56
N TYR A 101 -25.86 -0.41 1.62
CA TYR A 101 -27.26 -0.74 1.32
C TYR A 101 -28.01 -1.02 2.63
N PHE A 102 -29.04 -0.23 2.91
CA PHE A 102 -29.81 -0.40 4.14
C PHE A 102 -30.66 -1.66 4.10
N GLY A 103 -30.52 -2.52 5.11
CA GLY A 103 -31.21 -3.80 5.24
C GLY A 103 -32.54 -3.77 6.02
N GLY A 104 -33.12 -2.59 6.26
CA GLY A 104 -34.40 -2.47 6.98
C GLY A 104 -34.26 -2.44 8.51
N ILE A 105 -33.09 -2.76 9.08
CA ILE A 105 -32.86 -2.78 10.55
C ILE A 105 -31.89 -1.63 10.91
N LYS A 106 -32.35 -0.72 11.76
CA LYS A 106 -31.53 0.39 12.25
C LYS A 106 -30.42 -0.11 13.19
N LEU A 107 -29.19 0.35 12.96
CA LEU A 107 -28.02 -0.01 13.75
C LEU A 107 -27.85 0.89 15.00
N GLY A 108 -28.35 2.12 14.94
CA GLY A 108 -28.04 3.19 15.90
C GLY A 108 -26.61 3.72 15.74
N ALA A 109 -26.29 4.86 16.35
CA ALA A 109 -25.01 5.53 16.19
C ALA A 109 -23.81 4.62 16.51
N GLY A 110 -23.79 3.98 17.68
CA GLY A 110 -22.71 3.07 18.06
C GLY A 110 -22.62 1.81 17.19
N GLY A 111 -23.73 1.35 16.59
CA GLY A 111 -23.74 0.26 15.62
C GLY A 111 -23.16 0.67 14.28
N LEU A 112 -23.45 1.91 13.81
CA LEU A 112 -22.87 2.47 12.59
C LEU A 112 -21.36 2.65 12.72
N ILE A 113 -20.91 3.27 13.80
CA ILE A 113 -19.47 3.47 14.06
C ILE A 113 -18.72 2.14 13.95
N ARG A 114 -19.22 1.08 14.63
CA ARG A 114 -18.60 -0.25 14.55
C ARG A 114 -18.68 -0.86 13.15
N ALA A 115 -19.78 -0.69 12.44
CA ALA A 115 -19.95 -1.25 11.10
C ALA A 115 -18.99 -0.62 10.09
N TYR A 116 -18.87 0.71 10.08
CA TYR A 116 -17.94 1.42 9.19
C TYR A 116 -16.47 1.14 9.54
N SER A 117 -16.12 1.10 10.83
CA SER A 117 -14.78 0.70 11.26
C SER A 117 -14.42 -0.73 10.84
N ASN A 118 -15.33 -1.69 11.05
CA ASN A 118 -15.09 -3.09 10.67
C ASN A 118 -14.98 -3.25 9.15
N ALA A 119 -15.88 -2.61 8.38
CA ALA A 119 -15.83 -2.66 6.92
C ALA A 119 -14.49 -2.12 6.39
N THR A 120 -14.01 -1.01 6.95
CA THR A 120 -12.71 -0.44 6.59
C THR A 120 -11.57 -1.38 6.96
N SER A 121 -11.53 -1.89 8.19
CA SER A 121 -10.44 -2.78 8.66
C SER A 121 -10.35 -4.05 7.81
N THR A 122 -11.49 -4.70 7.54
CA THR A 122 -11.51 -5.92 6.72
C THR A 122 -11.21 -5.63 5.24
N GLY A 123 -11.59 -4.45 4.74
CA GLY A 123 -11.19 -3.98 3.42
C GLY A 123 -9.66 -3.81 3.31
N VAL A 124 -9.05 -3.14 4.27
CA VAL A 124 -7.58 -2.97 4.36
C VAL A 124 -6.87 -4.33 4.47
N GLU A 125 -7.37 -5.23 5.32
CA GLU A 125 -6.82 -6.60 5.46
C GLU A 125 -6.89 -7.37 4.13
N ALA A 126 -8.00 -7.26 3.40
CA ALA A 126 -8.21 -7.96 2.13
C ALA A 126 -7.33 -7.41 0.98
N THR A 127 -7.05 -6.09 0.97
CA THR A 127 -6.21 -5.45 -0.04
C THR A 127 -4.72 -5.55 0.26
N GLY A 128 -4.38 -5.81 1.53
CA GLY A 128 -3.00 -5.87 2.01
C GLY A 128 -2.34 -4.50 2.17
N VAL A 129 -1.25 -4.50 2.93
CA VAL A 129 -0.45 -3.31 3.22
C VAL A 129 0.99 -3.57 2.80
N VAL A 130 1.66 -2.54 2.27
CA VAL A 130 3.09 -2.55 1.97
C VAL A 130 3.76 -1.35 2.63
N ARG A 131 5.06 -1.48 2.86
CA ARG A 131 5.92 -0.34 3.21
C ARG A 131 6.56 0.18 1.93
N LEU A 132 6.44 1.47 1.68
CA LEU A 132 7.22 2.18 0.68
C LEU A 132 8.52 2.65 1.32
N VAL A 133 9.64 2.10 0.86
CA VAL A 133 10.99 2.38 1.37
C VAL A 133 11.80 3.10 0.30
N ARG A 134 12.49 4.18 0.69
CA ARG A 134 13.39 4.89 -0.22
C ARG A 134 14.69 4.13 -0.39
N GLN A 135 14.88 3.58 -1.58
CA GLN A 135 16.02 2.76 -1.92
C GLN A 135 16.78 3.33 -3.13
N ARG A 136 18.07 3.05 -3.19
CA ARG A 136 18.93 3.31 -4.35
C ARG A 136 18.80 2.14 -5.32
N GLU A 137 18.56 2.46 -6.60
CA GLU A 137 18.69 1.48 -7.66
C GLU A 137 20.15 1.29 -8.04
N LEU A 138 20.57 0.03 -8.18
CA LEU A 138 21.90 -0.34 -8.68
C LEU A 138 21.73 -1.32 -9.84
N THR A 139 22.30 -1.00 -11.00
CA THR A 139 22.37 -1.94 -12.12
C THR A 139 23.74 -2.62 -12.13
N LEU A 140 23.76 -3.92 -11.89
CA LEU A 140 24.93 -4.78 -11.85
C LEU A 140 25.05 -5.52 -13.17
N THR A 141 26.15 -5.35 -13.91
CA THR A 141 26.38 -6.09 -15.17
C THR A 141 27.44 -7.14 -14.96
N VAL A 142 27.08 -8.40 -15.23
CA VAL A 142 27.92 -9.59 -15.04
C VAL A 142 27.94 -10.46 -16.30
N SER A 143 28.98 -11.28 -16.47
CA SER A 143 28.98 -12.35 -17.47
C SER A 143 28.00 -13.47 -17.08
N TYR A 144 27.49 -14.23 -18.05
CA TYR A 144 26.60 -15.36 -17.81
C TYR A 144 27.10 -16.37 -16.77
N PRO A 145 28.40 -16.79 -16.76
CA PRO A 145 28.90 -17.72 -15.75
C PRO A 145 28.85 -17.20 -14.31
N LEU A 146 28.79 -15.89 -14.11
CA LEU A 146 28.74 -15.26 -12.78
C LEU A 146 27.31 -14.95 -12.33
N TYR A 147 26.34 -14.97 -13.24
CA TYR A 147 24.97 -14.58 -12.97
C TYR A 147 24.31 -15.47 -11.91
N ASP A 148 24.42 -16.77 -12.01
CA ASP A 148 23.80 -17.69 -11.04
C ASP A 148 24.30 -17.44 -9.62
N ARG A 149 25.61 -17.16 -9.48
CA ARG A 149 26.21 -16.83 -8.18
C ARG A 149 25.67 -15.50 -7.62
N LEU A 150 25.51 -14.49 -8.46
CA LEU A 150 24.90 -13.23 -8.09
C LEU A 150 23.44 -13.42 -7.69
N ALA A 151 22.64 -14.09 -8.51
CA ALA A 151 21.21 -14.32 -8.27
C ALA A 151 20.97 -15.08 -6.96
N HIS A 152 21.80 -16.08 -6.66
CA HIS A 152 21.75 -16.81 -5.40
C HIS A 152 22.02 -15.88 -4.21
N TYR A 153 23.09 -15.08 -4.28
CA TYR A 153 23.42 -14.10 -3.25
C TYR A 153 22.28 -13.10 -2.99
N LEU A 154 21.68 -12.55 -4.05
CA LEU A 154 20.57 -11.59 -3.94
C LEU A 154 19.37 -12.23 -3.25
N THR A 155 19.06 -13.49 -3.58
CA THR A 155 17.96 -14.25 -2.96
C THR A 155 18.23 -14.53 -1.49
N GLU A 156 19.43 -15.02 -1.13
CA GLU A 156 19.79 -15.33 0.26
C GLU A 156 19.79 -14.10 1.18
N ASN A 157 20.12 -12.93 0.64
CA ASN A 157 20.15 -11.68 1.39
C ASN A 157 18.84 -10.87 1.26
N ALA A 158 17.78 -11.46 0.68
CA ALA A 158 16.47 -10.81 0.47
C ALA A 158 16.57 -9.45 -0.24
N ILE A 159 17.55 -9.28 -1.15
CA ILE A 159 17.72 -8.06 -1.94
C ILE A 159 16.72 -8.09 -3.10
N SER A 160 15.91 -7.04 -3.22
CA SER A 160 14.88 -6.93 -4.26
C SER A 160 15.49 -6.76 -5.65
N VAL A 161 15.17 -7.67 -6.56
CA VAL A 161 15.50 -7.56 -7.99
C VAL A 161 14.32 -6.89 -8.69
N LEU A 162 14.59 -5.75 -9.32
CA LEU A 162 13.59 -4.95 -10.04
C LEU A 162 13.46 -5.37 -11.50
N ASP A 163 14.59 -5.67 -12.13
CA ASP A 163 14.64 -6.05 -13.54
C ASP A 163 15.90 -6.91 -13.85
N THR A 164 15.80 -7.73 -14.88
CA THR A 164 16.95 -8.50 -15.40
C THR A 164 16.93 -8.50 -16.93
N ALA A 165 17.94 -7.90 -17.55
CA ALA A 165 18.11 -7.84 -19.00
C ALA A 165 19.23 -8.78 -19.45
N TYR A 166 18.94 -9.59 -20.47
CA TYR A 166 19.86 -10.57 -21.05
C TYR A 166 20.29 -10.11 -22.46
N THR A 167 21.59 -9.81 -22.60
CA THR A 167 22.21 -9.43 -23.87
C THR A 167 23.48 -10.24 -24.09
N ASP A 168 24.60 -9.64 -24.46
CA ASP A 168 25.95 -10.22 -24.43
C ASP A 168 26.49 -10.39 -22.99
N ALA A 169 25.86 -9.74 -22.03
CA ALA A 169 26.03 -9.91 -20.59
C ALA A 169 24.66 -9.87 -19.90
N VAL A 170 24.62 -10.13 -18.61
CA VAL A 170 23.39 -10.04 -17.80
C VAL A 170 23.43 -8.77 -16.96
N ALA A 171 22.46 -7.87 -17.15
CA ALA A 171 22.28 -6.66 -16.35
C ALA A 171 21.12 -6.87 -15.36
N VAL A 172 21.43 -6.84 -14.06
CA VAL A 172 20.46 -7.02 -12.96
C VAL A 172 20.31 -5.68 -12.25
N THR A 173 19.10 -5.13 -12.23
CA THR A 173 18.78 -3.93 -11.46
C THR A 173 18.17 -4.34 -10.12
N ILE A 174 18.76 -3.87 -9.04
CA ILE A 174 18.34 -4.15 -7.65
C ILE A 174 17.98 -2.86 -6.94
N ALA A 175 17.15 -2.96 -5.90
CA ALA A 175 16.86 -1.87 -4.96
C ALA A 175 17.53 -2.16 -3.62
N VAL A 176 18.24 -1.18 -3.08
CA VAL A 176 19.04 -1.30 -1.84
C VAL A 176 18.78 -0.10 -0.94
N ASP A 177 18.61 -0.34 0.36
CA ASP A 177 18.45 0.72 1.36
C ASP A 177 19.63 1.68 1.31
N LEU A 178 19.38 2.97 1.52
CA LEU A 178 20.37 4.03 1.31
C LEU A 178 21.65 3.83 2.15
N ASP A 179 21.51 3.31 3.36
CA ASP A 179 22.62 3.01 4.26
C ASP A 179 23.34 1.68 3.94
N ALA A 180 22.65 0.79 3.20
CA ALA A 180 23.18 -0.50 2.79
C ALA A 180 23.89 -0.48 1.41
N VAL A 181 23.89 0.64 0.68
CA VAL A 181 24.47 0.73 -0.67
C VAL A 181 25.94 0.31 -0.68
N THR A 182 26.79 0.96 0.12
CA THR A 182 28.23 0.65 0.18
C THR A 182 28.49 -0.77 0.69
N PRO A 183 27.90 -1.23 1.81
CA PRO A 183 28.05 -2.62 2.25
C PRO A 183 27.65 -3.67 1.21
N THR A 184 26.58 -3.41 0.46
CA THR A 184 26.12 -4.34 -0.59
C THR A 184 27.11 -4.37 -1.78
N GLN A 185 27.60 -3.22 -2.22
CA GLN A 185 28.60 -3.15 -3.28
C GLN A 185 29.90 -3.86 -2.88
N ASP A 186 30.39 -3.69 -1.66
CA ASP A 186 31.57 -4.35 -1.12
C ASP A 186 31.39 -5.88 -1.06
N ALA A 187 30.24 -6.33 -0.60
CA ALA A 187 29.92 -7.77 -0.54
C ALA A 187 29.88 -8.41 -1.93
N ILE A 188 29.26 -7.74 -2.92
CA ILE A 188 29.20 -8.21 -4.30
C ILE A 188 30.60 -8.18 -4.95
N THR A 189 31.42 -7.17 -4.64
CA THR A 189 32.82 -7.08 -5.11
C THR A 189 33.63 -8.28 -4.64
N ASN A 190 33.51 -8.64 -3.35
CA ASN A 190 34.16 -9.81 -2.79
C ASN A 190 33.61 -11.12 -3.38
N LEU A 191 32.28 -11.23 -3.51
CA LEU A 191 31.62 -12.38 -4.09
C LEU A 191 32.10 -12.68 -5.51
N LEU A 192 32.16 -11.66 -6.36
CA LEU A 192 32.44 -11.79 -7.79
C LEU A 192 33.92 -11.51 -8.14
N SER A 193 34.79 -11.32 -7.12
CA SER A 193 36.21 -10.99 -7.32
C SER A 193 36.41 -9.78 -8.24
N ASN A 194 35.57 -8.75 -8.07
CA ASN A 194 35.55 -7.51 -8.86
C ASN A 194 35.28 -7.73 -10.37
N GLN A 195 34.65 -8.85 -10.77
CA GLN A 195 34.34 -9.16 -12.17
C GLN A 195 32.92 -8.77 -12.54
N PHE A 196 32.55 -7.52 -12.29
CA PHE A 196 31.28 -6.91 -12.67
C PHE A 196 31.44 -5.40 -12.82
N THR A 197 30.43 -4.75 -13.39
CA THR A 197 30.31 -3.29 -13.33
C THR A 197 29.04 -2.91 -12.61
N VAL A 198 29.06 -1.78 -11.90
CA VAL A 198 27.91 -1.22 -11.22
C VAL A 198 27.63 0.17 -11.76
N LYS A 199 26.34 0.46 -11.99
CA LYS A 199 25.84 1.78 -12.32
C LYS A 199 24.78 2.17 -11.29
N GLU A 200 24.99 3.29 -10.59
CA GLU A 200 23.97 3.85 -9.70
C GLU A 200 22.85 4.51 -10.50
N GLY A 201 21.62 4.15 -10.16
CA GLY A 201 20.40 4.72 -10.67
C GLY A 201 19.79 5.76 -9.72
N PRO A 202 18.50 6.10 -9.87
CA PRO A 202 17.82 7.04 -9.00
C PRO A 202 17.62 6.48 -7.58
N VAL A 203 17.25 7.38 -6.67
CA VAL A 203 16.57 7.00 -5.41
C VAL A 203 15.07 7.05 -5.68
N ALA A 204 14.38 5.96 -5.42
CA ALA A 204 12.93 5.84 -5.61
C ALA A 204 12.29 5.08 -4.45
N TYR A 205 10.97 5.18 -4.33
CA TYR A 205 10.21 4.34 -3.41
C TYR A 205 9.97 2.97 -4.02
N HIS A 206 10.34 1.93 -3.27
CA HIS A 206 10.07 0.53 -3.63
C HIS A 206 9.21 -0.14 -2.56
N GLU A 207 8.34 -1.05 -3.00
CA GLU A 207 7.46 -1.79 -2.11
C GLU A 207 8.23 -2.92 -1.40
N VAL A 208 8.21 -2.88 -0.08
CA VAL A 208 8.73 -3.94 0.77
C VAL A 208 7.55 -4.60 1.48
N PRO A 209 7.43 -5.95 1.42
CA PRO A 209 6.38 -6.68 2.12
C PRO A 209 6.40 -6.37 3.62
N VAL A 210 5.22 -6.18 4.20
CA VAL A 210 5.05 -6.04 5.65
C VAL A 210 4.43 -7.32 6.18
N GLU A 211 5.07 -7.96 7.15
CA GLU A 211 4.40 -8.99 7.94
C GLU A 211 3.36 -8.29 8.83
N ILE A 212 2.09 -8.43 8.47
CA ILE A 212 1.00 -7.98 9.32
C ILE A 212 0.94 -8.96 10.50
N HIS A 213 1.62 -8.63 11.59
CA HIS A 213 1.33 -9.29 12.86
C HIS A 213 -0.10 -8.90 13.22
N ALA A 214 -1.03 -9.85 13.13
CA ALA A 214 -2.39 -9.69 13.64
C ALA A 214 -2.26 -9.23 15.11
N SER A 215 -2.38 -7.92 15.32
CA SER A 215 -2.40 -7.35 16.66
C SER A 215 -3.56 -7.99 17.40
N ASN A 216 -3.25 -8.67 18.49
CA ASN A 216 -4.19 -9.36 19.37
C ASN A 216 -5.50 -8.55 19.53
N ARG A 217 -6.61 -9.22 19.21
CA ARG A 217 -8.00 -8.80 19.45
C ARG A 217 -8.24 -8.51 20.93
#